data_ebce88eb511f29bf9228a7f6220ea2ad
#
_entry.id   ebce88eb511f29bf9228a7f6220ea2ad
#
_cell.length_a   1.000
_cell.length_b   1.000
_cell.length_c   1.000
_cell.angle_alpha   90.00
_cell.angle_beta   90.00
_cell.angle_gamma   90.00
#
_symmetry.space_group_name_H-M   'P 1'
#
loop_
_entity.id
_entity.type
_entity.pdbx_description
1 polymer ?
#
loop_
_entity_poly.entity_id
_entity_poly.type
_entity_poly.pdbx_seq_one_letter_code
_entity_poly.pdbx_strand_id
1 'polypeptide(L)'
;MLVGPSCAGKSTLADAVQTLSTVPYLIQSLDGLFAATPDSYGGSGEHTLEGFRYDCSASEHSGGAPIRRIAYGPVGQQLLEGFHRAVAAYAHAGVNVVVDDMLLNLDVLRDWSVALEDVSTLLVSVSAPKEELLRRENARTRRSTPGLVEGHFDLHRGIVTDVEIDTAALAPSDGAQCVLDAVTATSPLGAALQSLRQGNVA
;
A
#
# COMPACT_ATOMS: atom_id res chain seq x y z
N MET A 1 -5.84 6.98 -0.71
CA MET A 1 -4.65 6.11 -0.63
C MET A 1 -4.98 4.92 0.27
N LEU A 2 -4.87 3.69 -0.24
CA LEU A 2 -5.11 2.45 0.49
C LEU A 2 -3.77 1.90 0.96
N VAL A 3 -3.61 1.70 2.26
CA VAL A 3 -2.42 1.12 2.87
C VAL A 3 -2.78 -0.12 3.68
N GLY A 4 -1.88 -1.08 3.76
CA GLY A 4 -2.15 -2.32 4.49
C GLY A 4 -1.20 -3.45 4.07
N PRO A 5 -1.13 -4.53 4.84
CA PRO A 5 -0.22 -5.63 4.57
C PRO A 5 -0.54 -6.36 3.26
N SER A 6 0.36 -7.24 2.84
CA SER A 6 0.07 -8.16 1.74
C SER A 6 -1.20 -8.96 2.02
N CYS A 7 -1.94 -9.31 0.99
CA CYS A 7 -3.20 -10.07 1.08
C CYS A 7 -4.36 -9.40 1.85
N ALA A 8 -4.23 -8.12 2.25
CA ALA A 8 -5.29 -7.39 2.93
C ALA A 8 -6.52 -7.08 2.03
N GLY A 9 -6.41 -7.25 0.72
CA GLY A 9 -7.52 -6.97 -0.21
C GLY A 9 -7.53 -5.57 -0.81
N LYS A 10 -6.44 -4.80 -0.68
CA LYS A 10 -6.31 -3.44 -1.21
C LYS A 10 -6.65 -3.32 -2.70
N SER A 11 -6.07 -4.18 -3.54
CA SER A 11 -6.32 -4.17 -4.99
C SER A 11 -7.79 -4.45 -5.31
N THR A 12 -8.40 -5.42 -4.62
CA THR A 12 -9.84 -5.71 -4.76
C THR A 12 -10.70 -4.53 -4.33
N LEU A 13 -10.31 -3.84 -3.26
CA LEU A 13 -11.00 -2.63 -2.81
C LEU A 13 -10.81 -1.47 -3.80
N ALA A 14 -9.61 -1.30 -4.38
CA ALA A 14 -9.34 -0.31 -5.40
C ALA A 14 -10.21 -0.53 -6.66
N ASP A 15 -10.30 -1.77 -7.14
CA ASP A 15 -11.16 -2.15 -8.26
C ASP A 15 -12.64 -1.89 -7.95
N ALA A 16 -13.09 -2.17 -6.72
CA ALA A 16 -14.46 -1.92 -6.28
C ALA A 16 -14.76 -0.41 -6.20
N VAL A 17 -13.84 0.41 -5.69
CA VAL A 17 -13.97 1.88 -5.69
C VAL A 17 -14.09 2.40 -7.12
N GLN A 18 -13.22 1.96 -8.04
CA GLN A 18 -13.27 2.36 -9.43
C GLN A 18 -14.60 1.94 -10.11
N THR A 19 -15.12 0.76 -9.78
CA THR A 19 -16.35 0.22 -10.36
C THR A 19 -17.60 0.95 -9.85
N LEU A 20 -17.65 1.28 -8.56
CA LEU A 20 -18.82 1.90 -7.93
C LEU A 20 -18.86 3.42 -8.10
N SER A 21 -17.72 4.05 -8.31
CA SER A 21 -17.65 5.50 -8.44
C SER A 21 -18.34 5.99 -9.71
N THR A 22 -19.06 7.09 -9.59
CA THR A 22 -19.68 7.80 -10.72
C THR A 22 -18.69 8.66 -11.51
N VAL A 23 -17.49 8.87 -10.99
CA VAL A 23 -16.39 9.59 -11.63
C VAL A 23 -15.20 8.65 -11.82
N PRO A 24 -14.38 8.84 -12.87
CA PRO A 24 -13.26 7.95 -13.11
C PRO A 24 -12.16 8.10 -12.05
N TYR A 25 -11.63 6.98 -11.57
CA TYR A 25 -10.43 6.90 -10.74
C TYR A 25 -9.32 6.16 -11.49
N LEU A 26 -8.12 6.72 -11.49
CA LEU A 26 -6.92 6.04 -11.96
C LEU A 26 -6.36 5.18 -10.80
N ILE A 27 -6.15 3.89 -11.02
CA ILE A 27 -5.48 3.03 -10.04
C ILE A 27 -3.98 3.09 -10.28
N GLN A 28 -3.23 3.44 -9.24
CA GLN A 28 -1.77 3.39 -9.20
C GLN A 28 -1.36 2.45 -8.07
N SER A 29 -0.40 1.55 -8.32
CA SER A 29 -0.02 0.54 -7.34
C SER A 29 1.48 0.33 -7.25
N LEU A 30 1.94 -0.05 -6.05
CA LEU A 30 3.32 -0.47 -5.83
C LEU A 30 3.70 -1.68 -6.71
N ASP A 31 2.76 -2.64 -6.88
CA ASP A 31 2.95 -3.77 -7.81
C ASP A 31 3.13 -3.30 -9.27
N GLY A 32 2.45 -2.22 -9.67
CA GLY A 32 2.61 -1.59 -10.97
C GLY A 32 4.00 -0.98 -11.16
N LEU A 33 4.52 -0.31 -10.12
CA LEU A 33 5.89 0.19 -10.11
C LEU A 33 6.90 -0.96 -10.25
N PHE A 34 6.73 -2.05 -9.50
CA PHE A 34 7.60 -3.22 -9.60
C PHE A 34 7.54 -3.86 -10.99
N ALA A 35 6.35 -3.95 -11.59
CA ALA A 35 6.19 -4.48 -12.95
C ALA A 35 6.82 -3.60 -14.04
N ALA A 36 6.94 -2.30 -13.80
CA ALA A 36 7.61 -1.35 -14.69
C ALA A 36 9.13 -1.24 -14.45
N THR A 37 9.63 -1.77 -13.32
CA THR A 37 11.06 -1.76 -12.99
C THR A 37 11.77 -2.82 -13.82
N PRO A 38 12.95 -2.51 -14.42
CA PRO A 38 13.71 -3.51 -15.15
C PRO A 38 14.05 -4.73 -14.28
N ASP A 39 13.94 -5.94 -14.84
CA ASP A 39 14.17 -7.20 -14.11
C ASP A 39 15.55 -7.26 -13.45
N SER A 40 16.57 -6.59 -14.03
CA SER A 40 17.91 -6.50 -13.45
C SER A 40 17.96 -5.78 -12.10
N TYR A 41 16.96 -4.92 -11.79
CA TYR A 41 16.86 -4.16 -10.55
C TYR A 41 15.80 -4.71 -9.58
N GLY A 42 15.16 -5.82 -9.91
CA GLY A 42 14.12 -6.44 -9.09
C GLY A 42 14.30 -7.95 -8.90
N GLY A 43 13.67 -8.49 -7.87
CA GLY A 43 13.60 -9.94 -7.63
C GLY A 43 14.96 -10.60 -7.38
N SER A 44 15.49 -11.28 -8.39
CA SER A 44 16.78 -11.98 -8.38
C SER A 44 17.76 -11.43 -9.43
N GLY A 45 17.55 -10.20 -9.90
CA GLY A 45 18.41 -9.54 -10.88
C GLY A 45 19.79 -9.16 -10.35
N GLU A 46 20.66 -8.70 -11.23
CA GLU A 46 22.07 -8.39 -10.90
C GLU A 46 22.23 -7.17 -9.98
N HIS A 47 21.31 -6.20 -10.07
CA HIS A 47 21.36 -4.92 -9.38
C HIS A 47 20.32 -4.80 -8.26
N THR A 48 19.90 -5.92 -7.66
CA THR A 48 18.86 -5.91 -6.62
C THR A 48 19.26 -5.16 -5.34
N LEU A 49 20.56 -5.06 -5.04
CA LEU A 49 21.06 -4.27 -3.92
C LEU A 49 20.85 -2.76 -4.13
N GLU A 50 20.83 -2.31 -5.38
CA GLU A 50 20.54 -0.94 -5.75
C GLU A 50 19.03 -0.71 -5.97
N GLY A 51 18.34 -1.71 -6.51
CA GLY A 51 16.91 -1.72 -6.80
C GLY A 51 16.07 -2.30 -5.66
N PHE A 52 15.28 -3.34 -5.95
CA PHE A 52 14.41 -4.02 -4.99
C PHE A 52 14.82 -5.47 -4.77
N ARG A 53 14.81 -5.93 -3.53
CA ARG A 53 15.15 -7.29 -3.14
C ARG A 53 14.25 -7.82 -2.03
N TYR A 54 14.32 -9.12 -1.81
CA TYR A 54 13.72 -9.74 -0.63
C TYR A 54 14.79 -10.00 0.42
N ASP A 55 14.68 -9.35 1.57
CA ASP A 55 15.42 -9.71 2.77
C ASP A 55 14.67 -10.85 3.47
N CYS A 56 15.34 -11.98 3.68
CA CYS A 56 14.74 -13.18 4.23
C CYS A 56 15.28 -13.45 5.63
N SER A 57 14.38 -13.81 6.55
CA SER A 57 14.73 -14.30 7.89
C SER A 57 14.00 -15.60 8.20
N ALA A 58 14.52 -16.39 9.15
CA ALA A 58 13.83 -17.59 9.61
C ALA A 58 12.52 -17.21 10.32
N SER A 59 11.46 -17.96 10.05
CA SER A 59 10.20 -17.83 10.78
C SER A 59 10.09 -18.96 11.79
N GLU A 60 9.77 -18.63 13.04
CA GLU A 60 9.46 -19.60 14.10
C GLU A 60 8.01 -20.12 13.99
N HIS A 61 7.13 -19.43 13.22
CA HIS A 61 5.69 -19.66 13.24
C HIS A 61 5.10 -20.18 11.92
N SER A 62 5.81 -20.10 10.79
CA SER A 62 5.24 -20.35 9.45
C SER A 62 5.60 -21.73 8.87
N GLY A 63 5.79 -22.76 9.71
CA GLY A 63 6.00 -24.13 9.20
C GLY A 63 7.23 -24.29 8.29
N GLY A 64 8.22 -23.42 8.41
CA GLY A 64 9.48 -23.45 7.65
C GLY A 64 9.56 -22.52 6.44
N ALA A 65 8.51 -21.76 6.12
CA ALA A 65 8.61 -20.71 5.11
C ALA A 65 9.38 -19.50 5.70
N PRO A 66 10.33 -18.89 4.95
CA PRO A 66 11.06 -17.72 5.43
C PRO A 66 10.13 -16.49 5.50
N ILE A 67 10.32 -15.66 6.53
CA ILE A 67 9.75 -14.31 6.54
C ILE A 67 10.43 -13.51 5.44
N ARG A 68 9.67 -12.81 4.62
CA ARG A 68 10.19 -11.97 3.55
C ARG A 68 9.78 -10.52 3.74
N ARG A 69 10.76 -9.64 3.65
CA ARG A 69 10.56 -8.19 3.57
C ARG A 69 11.09 -7.67 2.26
N ILE A 70 10.34 -6.78 1.63
CA ILE A 70 10.85 -6.05 0.47
C ILE A 70 11.74 -4.93 1.01
N ALA A 71 13.00 -4.95 0.59
CA ALA A 71 13.96 -3.90 0.84
C ALA A 71 14.39 -3.25 -0.49
N TYR A 72 14.88 -2.03 -0.41
CA TYR A 72 15.32 -1.30 -1.59
C TYR A 72 16.66 -0.61 -1.34
N GLY A 73 17.38 -0.36 -2.42
CA GLY A 73 18.59 0.43 -2.44
C GLY A 73 18.37 1.82 -3.07
N PRO A 74 19.44 2.54 -3.43
CA PRO A 74 19.33 3.92 -3.90
C PRO A 74 18.47 4.10 -5.15
N VAL A 75 18.54 3.19 -6.11
CA VAL A 75 17.71 3.24 -7.32
C VAL A 75 16.25 2.94 -6.97
N GLY A 76 16.00 1.93 -6.12
CA GLY A 76 14.66 1.61 -5.62
C GLY A 76 14.03 2.80 -4.90
N GLN A 77 14.80 3.52 -4.08
CA GLN A 77 14.35 4.76 -3.43
C GLN A 77 13.95 5.82 -4.45
N GLN A 78 14.79 6.08 -5.46
CA GLN A 78 14.48 7.05 -6.52
C GLN A 78 13.19 6.69 -7.27
N LEU A 79 12.99 5.39 -7.53
CA LEU A 79 11.77 4.90 -8.20
C LEU A 79 10.52 5.12 -7.33
N LEU A 80 10.59 4.83 -6.03
CA LEU A 80 9.49 5.08 -5.08
C LEU A 80 9.18 6.57 -5.02
N GLU A 81 10.19 7.41 -4.82
CA GLU A 81 10.02 8.86 -4.76
C GLU A 81 9.44 9.43 -6.07
N GLY A 82 9.90 8.93 -7.23
CA GLY A 82 9.36 9.28 -8.54
C GLY A 82 7.89 8.88 -8.68
N PHE A 83 7.53 7.68 -8.22
CA PHE A 83 6.16 7.17 -8.21
C PHE A 83 5.23 8.04 -7.37
N HIS A 84 5.64 8.44 -6.16
CA HIS A 84 4.84 9.30 -5.29
C HIS A 84 4.57 10.67 -5.95
N ARG A 85 5.59 11.27 -6.57
CA ARG A 85 5.46 12.55 -7.28
C ARG A 85 4.63 12.45 -8.56
N ALA A 86 4.68 11.30 -9.25
CA ALA A 86 3.82 11.05 -10.40
C ALA A 86 2.34 10.99 -10.00
N VAL A 87 2.02 10.36 -8.87
CA VAL A 87 0.66 10.34 -8.31
C VAL A 87 0.20 11.77 -7.95
N ALA A 88 1.05 12.55 -7.29
CA ALA A 88 0.75 13.95 -7.01
C ALA A 88 0.49 14.76 -8.29
N ALA A 89 1.29 14.54 -9.34
CA ALA A 89 1.10 15.21 -10.62
C ALA A 89 -0.24 14.85 -11.29
N TYR A 90 -0.69 13.59 -11.21
CA TYR A 90 -2.04 13.23 -11.66
C TYR A 90 -3.12 13.99 -10.90
N ALA A 91 -3.01 14.05 -9.57
CA ALA A 91 -3.97 14.76 -8.73
C ALA A 91 -4.00 16.26 -9.05
N HIS A 92 -2.86 16.91 -9.23
CA HIS A 92 -2.75 18.31 -9.65
C HIS A 92 -3.35 18.57 -11.06
N ALA A 93 -3.31 17.56 -11.95
CA ALA A 93 -3.98 17.61 -13.23
C ALA A 93 -5.52 17.39 -13.15
N GLY A 94 -6.06 17.23 -11.93
CA GLY A 94 -7.50 17.01 -11.70
C GLY A 94 -7.94 15.55 -11.88
N VAL A 95 -7.00 14.60 -11.92
CA VAL A 95 -7.32 13.18 -12.01
C VAL A 95 -7.54 12.60 -10.61
N ASN A 96 -8.68 11.95 -10.38
CA ASN A 96 -8.87 11.19 -9.14
C ASN A 96 -8.01 9.92 -9.18
N VAL A 97 -7.28 9.66 -8.12
CA VAL A 97 -6.37 8.51 -8.04
C VAL A 97 -6.68 7.64 -6.81
N VAL A 98 -6.74 6.33 -7.02
CA VAL A 98 -6.64 5.34 -5.93
C VAL A 98 -5.22 4.79 -5.94
N VAL A 99 -4.53 4.92 -4.82
CA VAL A 99 -3.21 4.31 -4.62
C VAL A 99 -3.36 3.02 -3.83
N ASP A 100 -2.82 1.91 -4.35
CA ASP A 100 -2.67 0.62 -3.66
C ASP A 100 -1.21 0.46 -3.24
N ASP A 101 -0.91 0.71 -1.97
CA ASP A 101 0.45 0.64 -1.44
C ASP A 101 0.53 -0.26 -0.21
N MET A 102 1.50 -1.15 -0.18
CA MET A 102 1.76 -2.00 0.98
C MET A 102 2.57 -1.25 2.05
N LEU A 103 3.19 -0.13 1.74
CA LEU A 103 4.22 0.56 2.52
C LEU A 103 5.39 -0.37 2.87
N LEU A 104 6.59 -0.08 2.40
CA LEU A 104 7.75 -0.93 2.67
C LEU A 104 8.39 -0.62 4.03
N ASN A 105 8.25 0.62 4.48
CA ASN A 105 8.67 1.11 5.79
C ASN A 105 8.03 2.49 6.07
N LEU A 106 8.30 3.05 7.25
CA LEU A 106 7.77 4.36 7.65
C LEU A 106 8.36 5.53 6.85
N ASP A 107 9.56 5.39 6.28
CA ASP A 107 10.16 6.46 5.47
C ASP A 107 9.41 6.60 4.12
N VAL A 108 8.91 5.50 3.57
CA VAL A 108 8.00 5.53 2.41
C VAL A 108 6.72 6.31 2.73
N LEU A 109 6.13 6.08 3.91
CA LEU A 109 4.93 6.82 4.34
C LEU A 109 5.23 8.32 4.56
N ARG A 110 6.41 8.65 5.09
CA ARG A 110 6.85 10.05 5.23
C ARG A 110 7.03 10.72 3.87
N ASP A 111 7.65 10.05 2.90
CA ASP A 111 7.80 10.61 1.55
C ASP A 111 6.43 10.79 0.87
N TRP A 112 5.48 9.85 1.04
CA TRP A 112 4.09 10.06 0.63
C TRP A 112 3.48 11.31 1.24
N SER A 113 3.68 11.53 2.54
CA SER A 113 3.12 12.70 3.24
C SER A 113 3.68 14.02 2.71
N VAL A 114 4.92 14.02 2.25
CA VAL A 114 5.56 15.19 1.59
C VAL A 114 5.07 15.34 0.15
N ALA A 115 5.06 14.25 -0.62
CA ALA A 115 4.65 14.29 -2.03
C ALA A 115 3.18 14.73 -2.23
N LEU A 116 2.32 14.43 -1.25
CA LEU A 116 0.88 14.75 -1.27
C LEU A 116 0.55 15.94 -0.33
N GLU A 117 1.50 16.83 -0.05
CA GLU A 117 1.33 17.90 0.95
C GLU A 117 0.14 18.82 0.64
N ASP A 118 -0.05 19.15 -0.61
CA ASP A 118 -1.11 20.03 -1.12
C ASP A 118 -2.20 19.28 -1.90
N VAL A 119 -2.18 17.94 -1.82
CA VAL A 119 -3.19 17.08 -2.42
C VAL A 119 -4.23 16.65 -1.39
N SER A 120 -5.51 16.83 -1.70
CA SER A 120 -6.61 16.32 -0.88
C SER A 120 -6.61 14.80 -0.88
N THR A 121 -6.17 14.18 0.22
CA THR A 121 -5.91 12.74 0.28
C THR A 121 -6.60 12.10 1.49
N LEU A 122 -7.37 11.03 1.24
CA LEU A 122 -7.90 10.16 2.29
C LEU A 122 -6.92 8.97 2.49
N LEU A 123 -6.39 8.80 3.70
CA LEU A 123 -5.55 7.65 4.06
C LEU A 123 -6.43 6.55 4.66
N VAL A 124 -6.52 5.41 3.98
CA VAL A 124 -7.37 4.29 4.34
C VAL A 124 -6.52 3.10 4.75
N SER A 125 -6.67 2.63 5.99
CA SER A 125 -6.11 1.34 6.43
C SER A 125 -6.99 0.21 5.92
N VAL A 126 -6.39 -0.75 5.22
CA VAL A 126 -7.05 -1.96 4.75
C VAL A 126 -6.41 -3.15 5.44
N SER A 127 -7.18 -3.86 6.23
CA SER A 127 -6.68 -4.94 7.09
C SER A 127 -7.58 -6.17 7.08
N ALA A 128 -7.09 -7.23 7.70
CA ALA A 128 -7.83 -8.41 8.14
C ALA A 128 -7.04 -9.08 9.27
N PRO A 129 -7.64 -9.97 10.08
CA PRO A 129 -6.91 -10.78 11.06
C PRO A 129 -5.70 -11.49 10.44
N LYS A 130 -4.58 -11.58 11.17
CA LYS A 130 -3.32 -12.17 10.66
C LYS A 130 -3.52 -13.58 10.11
N GLU A 131 -4.32 -14.39 10.77
CA GLU A 131 -4.64 -15.76 10.36
C GLU A 131 -5.35 -15.79 9.01
N GLU A 132 -6.24 -14.85 8.77
CA GLU A 132 -6.94 -14.72 7.49
C GLU A 132 -5.99 -14.26 6.36
N LEU A 133 -5.09 -13.32 6.65
CA LEU A 133 -4.06 -12.89 5.70
C LEU A 133 -3.13 -14.04 5.29
N LEU A 134 -2.67 -14.83 6.26
CA LEU A 134 -1.86 -16.02 6.01
C LEU A 134 -2.62 -17.08 5.22
N ARG A 135 -3.90 -17.30 5.53
CA ARG A 135 -4.77 -18.19 4.77
C ARG A 135 -4.89 -17.73 3.31
N ARG A 136 -5.09 -16.43 3.08
CA ARG A 136 -5.16 -15.83 1.74
C ARG A 136 -3.83 -15.93 1.01
N GLU A 137 -2.70 -15.69 1.69
CA GLU A 137 -1.36 -15.84 1.11
C GLU A 137 -1.13 -17.26 0.61
N ASN A 138 -1.45 -18.26 1.44
CA ASN A 138 -1.31 -19.68 1.09
C ASN A 138 -2.26 -20.13 -0.02
N ALA A 139 -3.43 -19.51 -0.16
CA ALA A 139 -4.39 -19.81 -1.21
C ALA A 139 -4.06 -19.16 -2.56
N ARG A 140 -3.13 -18.20 -2.60
CA ARG A 140 -2.74 -17.52 -3.85
C ARG A 140 -1.99 -18.47 -4.77
N THR A 141 -2.50 -18.64 -5.99
CA THR A 141 -1.86 -19.41 -7.06
C THR A 141 -1.04 -18.55 -8.02
N ARG A 142 -1.32 -17.25 -8.07
CA ARG A 142 -0.64 -16.27 -8.93
C ARG A 142 0.01 -15.17 -8.10
N ARG A 143 1.25 -14.76 -8.46
CA ARG A 143 2.03 -13.72 -7.77
C ARG A 143 2.13 -13.99 -6.26
N SER A 144 2.29 -15.27 -5.90
CA SER A 144 2.48 -15.65 -4.51
C SER A 144 3.96 -15.49 -4.14
N THR A 145 4.23 -14.65 -3.15
CA THR A 145 5.52 -14.59 -2.49
C THR A 145 5.29 -14.90 -1.02
N PRO A 146 5.33 -16.18 -0.62
CA PRO A 146 5.07 -16.58 0.76
C PRO A 146 6.00 -15.88 1.74
N GLY A 147 5.44 -15.47 2.90
CA GLY A 147 6.18 -14.78 3.96
C GLY A 147 6.14 -13.26 3.89
N LEU A 148 5.52 -12.65 2.86
CA LEU A 148 5.32 -11.20 2.80
C LEU A 148 4.31 -10.71 3.83
N VAL A 149 3.26 -11.48 4.11
CA VAL A 149 2.29 -11.14 5.16
C VAL A 149 3.03 -10.98 6.48
N GLU A 150 3.81 -11.97 6.88
CA GLU A 150 4.52 -11.95 8.15
C GLU A 150 5.60 -10.86 8.20
N GLY A 151 6.29 -10.62 7.09
CA GLY A 151 7.35 -9.61 7.01
C GLY A 151 6.87 -8.17 7.13
N HIS A 152 5.65 -7.87 6.70
CA HIS A 152 5.12 -6.50 6.67
C HIS A 152 3.89 -6.27 7.56
N PHE A 153 3.44 -7.28 8.33
CA PHE A 153 2.22 -7.17 9.12
C PHE A 153 2.29 -6.08 10.19
N ASP A 154 3.37 -6.04 10.96
CA ASP A 154 3.51 -5.12 12.08
C ASP A 154 3.76 -3.67 11.67
N LEU A 155 4.18 -3.44 10.43
CA LEU A 155 4.46 -2.11 9.92
C LEU A 155 3.23 -1.18 9.93
N HIS A 156 2.04 -1.77 9.78
CA HIS A 156 0.78 -1.02 9.72
C HIS A 156 0.16 -0.73 11.09
N ARG A 157 0.73 -1.28 12.17
CA ARG A 157 0.26 -1.03 13.53
C ARG A 157 0.66 0.37 13.98
N GLY A 158 -0.30 1.10 14.52
CA GLY A 158 -0.07 2.44 15.05
C GLY A 158 -0.01 3.56 13.98
N ILE A 159 -0.20 3.24 12.70
CA ILE A 159 -0.40 4.29 11.69
C ILE A 159 -1.81 4.86 11.88
N VAL A 160 -1.87 6.15 12.18
CA VAL A 160 -3.16 6.87 12.22
C VAL A 160 -3.67 7.03 10.80
N THR A 161 -4.91 6.62 10.56
CA THR A 161 -5.58 6.69 9.26
C THR A 161 -6.92 7.39 9.37
N ASP A 162 -7.42 7.95 8.27
CA ASP A 162 -8.72 8.63 8.25
C ASP A 162 -9.88 7.61 8.26
N VAL A 163 -9.69 6.42 7.68
CA VAL A 163 -10.68 5.34 7.58
C VAL A 163 -10.00 3.99 7.78
N GLU A 164 -10.68 3.06 8.43
CA GLU A 164 -10.25 1.67 8.60
C GLU A 164 -11.26 0.72 7.94
N ILE A 165 -10.77 -0.21 7.11
CA ILE A 165 -11.57 -1.22 6.42
C ILE A 165 -11.06 -2.61 6.80
N ASP A 166 -11.89 -3.37 7.51
CA ASP A 166 -11.67 -4.80 7.74
C ASP A 166 -12.29 -5.63 6.60
N THR A 167 -11.46 -6.17 5.75
CA THR A 167 -11.89 -6.98 4.59
C THR A 167 -12.27 -8.42 4.95
N ALA A 168 -12.14 -8.83 6.19
CA ALA A 168 -12.72 -10.08 6.68
C ALA A 168 -14.18 -9.89 7.09
N ALA A 169 -14.57 -8.67 7.48
CA ALA A 169 -15.91 -8.33 7.94
C ALA A 169 -16.79 -7.71 6.83
N LEU A 170 -16.18 -7.00 5.87
CA LEU A 170 -16.90 -6.25 4.82
C LEU A 170 -16.70 -6.89 3.45
N ALA A 171 -17.79 -6.95 2.67
CA ALA A 171 -17.69 -7.24 1.24
C ALA A 171 -16.95 -6.09 0.52
N PRO A 172 -16.28 -6.37 -0.63
CA PRO A 172 -15.54 -5.34 -1.36
C PRO A 172 -16.40 -4.12 -1.75
N SER A 173 -17.66 -4.34 -2.14
CA SER A 173 -18.62 -3.28 -2.46
C SER A 173 -18.93 -2.38 -1.27
N ASP A 174 -19.12 -2.98 -0.09
CA ASP A 174 -19.48 -2.23 1.11
C ASP A 174 -18.26 -1.42 1.61
N GLY A 175 -17.07 -2.02 1.57
CA GLY A 175 -15.83 -1.31 1.86
C GLY A 175 -15.58 -0.15 0.88
N ALA A 176 -15.85 -0.35 -0.40
CA ALA A 176 -15.72 0.71 -1.40
C ALA A 176 -16.74 1.84 -1.18
N GLN A 177 -17.97 1.52 -0.79
CA GLN A 177 -18.97 2.52 -0.46
C GLN A 177 -18.53 3.35 0.76
N CYS A 178 -18.00 2.70 1.81
CA CYS A 178 -17.43 3.42 2.97
C CYS A 178 -16.33 4.41 2.56
N VAL A 179 -15.44 4.01 1.65
CA VAL A 179 -14.37 4.89 1.14
C VAL A 179 -14.96 6.07 0.37
N LEU A 180 -15.91 5.83 -0.55
CA LEU A 180 -16.54 6.88 -1.36
C LEU A 180 -17.35 7.86 -0.49
N ASP A 181 -18.07 7.36 0.51
CA ASP A 181 -18.81 8.19 1.47
C ASP A 181 -17.83 9.08 2.27
N ALA A 182 -16.70 8.52 2.72
CA ALA A 182 -15.68 9.27 3.43
C ALA A 182 -15.04 10.36 2.57
N VAL A 183 -14.79 10.10 1.28
CA VAL A 183 -14.27 11.11 0.34
C VAL A 183 -15.24 12.30 0.23
N THR A 184 -16.55 12.06 0.27
CA THR A 184 -17.56 13.13 0.16
C THR A 184 -17.84 13.84 1.48
N ALA A 185 -17.70 13.14 2.62
CA ALA A 185 -18.06 13.65 3.94
C ALA A 185 -16.90 14.37 4.65
N THR A 186 -15.65 14.01 4.35
CA THR A 186 -14.49 14.50 5.11
C THR A 186 -13.96 15.81 4.52
N SER A 187 -13.96 16.86 5.34
CA SER A 187 -13.32 18.14 5.00
C SER A 187 -12.63 18.72 6.24
N PRO A 188 -11.33 19.03 6.19
CA PRO A 188 -10.42 18.78 5.07
C PRO A 188 -10.01 17.30 5.00
N LEU A 189 -9.90 16.75 3.79
CA LEU A 189 -9.24 15.46 3.56
C LEU A 189 -7.75 15.56 3.94
N GLY A 190 -7.18 14.46 4.46
CA GLY A 190 -5.75 14.36 4.71
C GLY A 190 -5.32 14.69 6.14
N ALA A 191 -6.23 14.64 7.11
CA ALA A 191 -5.89 14.85 8.52
C ALA A 191 -4.81 13.86 9.00
N ALA A 192 -4.88 12.60 8.59
CA ALA A 192 -3.89 11.57 8.92
C ALA A 192 -2.50 11.90 8.35
N LEU A 193 -2.38 12.23 7.06
CA LEU A 193 -1.10 12.61 6.45
C LEU A 193 -0.54 13.93 7.00
N GLN A 194 -1.40 14.88 7.36
CA GLN A 194 -0.99 16.13 8.02
C GLN A 194 -0.41 15.87 9.41
N SER A 195 -1.02 14.99 10.20
CA SER A 195 -0.51 14.59 11.51
C SER A 195 0.87 13.95 11.43
N LEU A 196 1.10 13.11 10.41
CA LEU A 196 2.41 12.49 10.17
C LEU A 196 3.51 13.54 9.91
N ARG A 197 3.23 14.60 9.15
CA ARG A 197 4.18 15.69 8.89
C ARG A 197 4.55 16.47 10.15
N GLN A 198 3.61 16.59 11.08
CA GLN A 198 3.82 17.28 12.35
C GLN A 198 4.57 16.45 13.40
N GLY A 199 5.00 15.22 13.05
CA GLY A 199 5.72 14.32 13.94
C GLY A 199 4.81 13.54 14.92
N ASN A 200 3.52 13.61 14.76
CA ASN A 200 2.55 12.84 15.52
C ASN A 200 2.40 11.43 14.94
N VAL A 201 3.48 10.65 14.96
CA VAL A 201 3.41 9.20 14.78
C VAL A 201 3.06 8.66 16.16
N ALA A 202 1.89 8.05 16.30
CA ALA A 202 1.47 7.41 17.55
C ALA A 202 2.37 6.22 17.88
#